data_a086bf9544aa1df078ebeca353e0b6a8
#
_entry.id   a086bf9544aa1df078ebeca353e0b6a8
#
_cell.length_a   1.000
_cell.length_b   1.000
_cell.length_c   1.000
_cell.angle_alpha   90.00
_cell.angle_beta   90.00
_cell.angle_gamma   90.00
#
_symmetry.space_group_name_H-M   'P 1'
#
loop_
_entity.id
_entity.type
_entity.pdbx_description
1 polymer ?
#
loop_
_entity_poly.entity_id
_entity_poly.type
_entity_poly.pdbx_seq_one_letter_code
_entity_poly.pdbx_strand_id
1 'polypeptide(L)'
;VSRQRVWGVPLPIFVHKTTKEILVDDMVNENIASIYEKEGSDCWFSDDPQRFLGNKYKAEDYDKINDIVEVWFDSGCTHAFVLEKREDLQWPASMYLEGSDQHRGWFHSSLLESCGTRGRAPYESILSHGFVVDGKGLKMSKSVGNVMAPEDILKKYGADILRIWVASSNYEEDLRIDY
;
A
#
# COMPACT_ATOMS: atom_id res chain seq x y z
N VAL A 1 5.15 -6.11 -9.21
CA VAL A 1 3.75 -6.15 -8.77
C VAL A 1 3.44 -7.44 -8.02
N SER A 2 3.90 -8.59 -8.47
CA SER A 2 3.63 -9.90 -7.84
C SER A 2 4.72 -10.35 -6.87
N ARG A 3 4.34 -11.15 -5.87
CA ARG A 3 5.23 -11.82 -4.92
C ARG A 3 4.82 -13.28 -4.73
N GLN A 4 5.80 -14.15 -4.62
CA GLN A 4 5.63 -15.58 -4.35
C GLN A 4 5.73 -15.80 -2.83
N ARG A 5 4.64 -15.45 -2.13
CA ARG A 5 4.51 -15.57 -0.66
C ARG A 5 3.19 -16.25 -0.32
N VAL A 6 3.13 -16.86 0.86
CA VAL A 6 1.94 -17.57 1.35
C VAL A 6 0.87 -16.60 1.86
N TRP A 7 1.25 -15.40 2.27
CA TRP A 7 0.37 -14.40 2.85
C TRP A 7 0.31 -13.12 2.02
N GLY A 8 -0.89 -12.68 1.69
CA GLY A 8 -1.19 -11.43 1.00
C GLY A 8 -2.45 -11.51 0.16
N VAL A 9 -2.83 -10.39 -0.45
CA VAL A 9 -3.96 -10.31 -1.38
C VAL A 9 -3.59 -11.08 -2.66
N PRO A 10 -4.40 -12.06 -3.08
CA PRO A 10 -4.09 -12.83 -4.29
C PRO A 10 -4.13 -11.97 -5.54
N LEU A 11 -3.29 -12.29 -6.50
CA LEU A 11 -3.34 -11.73 -7.85
C LEU A 11 -4.31 -12.56 -8.69
N PRO A 12 -5.55 -12.10 -8.97
CA PRO A 12 -6.62 -12.92 -9.52
C PRO A 12 -6.50 -13.07 -11.04
N ILE A 13 -5.46 -13.82 -11.46
CA ILE A 13 -5.12 -14.00 -12.88
C ILE A 13 -5.22 -15.48 -13.25
N PHE A 14 -5.80 -15.74 -14.41
CA PHE A 14 -5.78 -17.02 -15.11
C PHE A 14 -4.89 -16.95 -16.34
N VAL A 15 -4.07 -17.98 -16.55
CA VAL A 15 -3.18 -18.10 -17.71
C VAL A 15 -3.55 -19.36 -18.49
N HIS A 16 -3.80 -19.23 -19.77
CA HIS A 16 -4.15 -20.37 -20.60
C HIS A 16 -2.97 -21.35 -20.73
N LYS A 17 -3.20 -22.63 -20.42
CA LYS A 17 -2.13 -23.62 -20.30
C LYS A 17 -1.31 -23.81 -21.59
N THR A 18 -1.96 -23.73 -22.76
CA THR A 18 -1.33 -23.96 -24.05
C THR A 18 -0.74 -22.69 -24.66
N THR A 19 -1.53 -21.58 -24.73
CA THR A 19 -1.08 -20.34 -25.38
C THR A 19 -0.21 -19.48 -24.49
N LYS A 20 -0.27 -19.70 -23.17
CA LYS A 20 0.37 -18.87 -22.14
C LYS A 20 -0.14 -17.42 -22.09
N GLU A 21 -1.26 -17.15 -22.71
CA GLU A 21 -1.91 -15.85 -22.67
C GLU A 21 -2.69 -15.67 -21.35
N ILE A 22 -2.67 -14.44 -20.84
CA ILE A 22 -3.48 -14.05 -19.69
C ILE A 22 -4.93 -13.92 -20.15
N LEU A 23 -5.85 -14.50 -19.38
CA LEU A 23 -7.27 -14.32 -19.60
C LEU A 23 -7.68 -12.89 -19.20
N VAL A 24 -8.15 -12.12 -20.16
CA VAL A 24 -8.71 -10.79 -19.97
C VAL A 24 -10.19 -10.84 -20.35
N ASP A 25 -11.06 -10.87 -19.35
CA ASP A 25 -12.51 -10.93 -19.53
C ASP A 25 -13.23 -10.25 -18.38
N ASP A 26 -13.99 -9.22 -18.69
CA ASP A 26 -14.68 -8.39 -17.70
C ASP A 26 -15.68 -9.19 -16.86
N MET A 27 -16.40 -10.16 -17.48
CA MET A 27 -17.35 -11.00 -16.74
C MET A 27 -16.65 -11.88 -15.70
N VAL A 28 -15.47 -12.41 -16.04
CA VAL A 28 -14.66 -13.19 -15.08
C VAL A 28 -14.17 -12.28 -13.95
N ASN A 29 -13.68 -11.09 -14.28
CA ASN A 29 -13.22 -10.11 -13.29
C ASN A 29 -14.35 -9.67 -12.35
N GLU A 30 -15.53 -9.39 -12.87
CA GLU A 30 -16.73 -9.04 -12.08
C GLU A 30 -17.18 -10.21 -11.19
N ASN A 31 -17.14 -11.43 -11.68
CA ASN A 31 -17.45 -12.61 -10.91
C ASN A 31 -16.48 -12.80 -9.73
N ILE A 32 -15.17 -12.67 -9.98
CA ILE A 32 -14.15 -12.72 -8.93
C ILE A 32 -14.38 -11.62 -7.88
N ALA A 33 -14.58 -10.37 -8.31
CA ALA A 33 -14.84 -9.25 -7.43
C ALA A 33 -16.08 -9.48 -6.55
N SER A 34 -17.17 -9.99 -7.13
CA SER A 34 -18.40 -10.31 -6.40
C SER A 34 -18.22 -11.42 -5.36
N ILE A 35 -17.37 -12.40 -5.66
CA ILE A 35 -17.02 -13.47 -4.70
C ILE A 35 -16.20 -12.89 -3.56
N TYR A 36 -15.18 -12.10 -3.88
CA TYR A 36 -14.31 -11.47 -2.88
C TYR A 36 -15.06 -10.53 -1.95
N GLU A 37 -16.02 -9.77 -2.48
CA GLU A 37 -16.85 -8.86 -1.68
C GLU A 37 -17.69 -9.61 -0.62
N LYS A 38 -18.16 -10.82 -0.94
CA LYS A 38 -19.01 -11.62 -0.07
C LYS A 38 -18.24 -12.47 0.93
N GLU A 39 -17.12 -13.03 0.53
CA GLU A 39 -16.44 -14.12 1.25
C GLU A 39 -14.99 -13.79 1.61
N GLY A 40 -14.46 -12.68 1.11
CA GLY A 40 -13.04 -12.32 1.23
C GLY A 40 -12.18 -12.99 0.16
N SER A 41 -10.95 -12.53 0.02
CA SER A 41 -10.05 -12.97 -1.06
C SER A 41 -9.36 -14.32 -0.80
N ASP A 42 -9.41 -14.84 0.44
CA ASP A 42 -8.77 -16.11 0.79
C ASP A 42 -9.36 -17.31 0.05
N CYS A 43 -10.64 -17.20 -0.36
CA CYS A 43 -11.31 -18.20 -1.20
C CYS A 43 -10.57 -18.46 -2.51
N TRP A 44 -9.76 -17.51 -3.01
CA TRP A 44 -8.91 -17.73 -4.19
C TRP A 44 -7.99 -18.91 -4.03
N PHE A 45 -7.43 -19.13 -2.86
CA PHE A 45 -6.46 -20.20 -2.62
C PHE A 45 -7.12 -21.56 -2.36
N SER A 46 -8.31 -21.57 -1.79
CA SER A 46 -9.02 -22.79 -1.37
C SER A 46 -9.99 -23.36 -2.39
N ASP A 47 -10.61 -22.49 -3.20
CA ASP A 47 -11.75 -22.88 -4.02
C ASP A 47 -11.37 -23.39 -5.41
N ASP A 48 -12.29 -24.16 -5.99
CA ASP A 48 -12.18 -24.66 -7.35
C ASP A 48 -12.10 -23.48 -8.36
N PRO A 49 -11.11 -23.47 -9.25
CA PRO A 49 -10.96 -22.45 -10.29
C PRO A 49 -12.22 -22.23 -11.14
N GLN A 50 -13.00 -23.28 -11.36
CA GLN A 50 -14.23 -23.20 -12.17
C GLN A 50 -15.25 -22.20 -11.59
N ARG A 51 -15.29 -22.06 -10.27
CA ARG A 51 -16.16 -21.10 -9.60
C ARG A 51 -15.93 -19.67 -10.06
N PHE A 52 -14.67 -19.30 -10.26
CA PHE A 52 -14.27 -17.96 -10.69
C PHE A 52 -14.44 -17.75 -12.18
N LEU A 53 -14.20 -18.79 -12.99
CA LEU A 53 -14.31 -18.75 -14.45
C LEU A 53 -15.77 -18.75 -14.94
N GLY A 54 -16.71 -19.16 -14.10
CA GLY A 54 -18.13 -19.30 -14.49
C GLY A 54 -18.33 -20.41 -15.53
N ASN A 55 -19.28 -20.21 -16.45
CA ASN A 55 -19.63 -21.21 -17.45
C ASN A 55 -18.99 -20.98 -18.82
N LYS A 56 -18.27 -19.87 -19.01
CA LYS A 56 -17.71 -19.48 -20.30
C LYS A 56 -16.38 -20.17 -20.59
N TYR A 57 -15.60 -20.43 -19.56
CA TYR A 57 -14.28 -21.02 -19.66
C TYR A 57 -14.21 -22.29 -18.80
N LYS A 58 -13.34 -23.23 -19.19
CA LYS A 58 -13.13 -24.47 -18.46
C LYS A 58 -11.86 -24.39 -17.63
N ALA A 59 -11.93 -24.75 -16.37
CA ALA A 59 -10.77 -24.71 -15.46
C ALA A 59 -9.61 -25.61 -15.92
N GLU A 60 -9.92 -26.67 -16.67
CA GLU A 60 -8.92 -27.58 -17.24
C GLU A 60 -7.96 -26.89 -18.23
N ASP A 61 -8.39 -25.79 -18.88
CA ASP A 61 -7.63 -25.06 -19.88
C ASP A 61 -6.72 -23.96 -19.27
N TYR A 62 -6.89 -23.65 -18.00
CA TYR A 62 -6.22 -22.52 -17.35
C TYR A 62 -5.44 -22.91 -16.11
N ASP A 63 -4.31 -22.24 -15.90
CA ASP A 63 -3.57 -22.22 -14.64
C ASP A 63 -4.03 -21.00 -13.83
N LYS A 64 -4.52 -21.21 -12.59
CA LYS A 64 -4.83 -20.16 -11.62
C LYS A 64 -3.52 -19.72 -10.95
N ILE A 65 -3.20 -18.44 -11.03
CA ILE A 65 -1.98 -17.89 -10.43
C ILE A 65 -2.16 -17.74 -8.93
N ASN A 66 -1.20 -18.23 -8.15
CA ASN A 66 -1.21 -18.18 -6.69
C ASN A 66 -0.26 -17.13 -6.11
N ASP A 67 0.28 -16.25 -6.97
CA ASP A 67 1.05 -15.12 -6.52
C ASP A 67 0.16 -14.13 -5.77
N ILE A 68 0.77 -13.37 -4.88
CA ILE A 68 0.11 -12.27 -4.19
C ILE A 68 0.54 -10.93 -4.77
N VAL A 69 -0.27 -9.91 -4.54
CA VAL A 69 0.08 -8.54 -4.86
C VAL A 69 1.18 -8.05 -3.91
N GLU A 70 2.08 -7.22 -4.40
CA GLU A 70 3.13 -6.60 -3.60
C GLU A 70 2.52 -5.53 -2.69
N VAL A 71 2.97 -5.45 -1.43
CA VAL A 71 2.39 -4.60 -0.39
C VAL A 71 2.33 -3.10 -0.75
N TRP A 72 3.24 -2.60 -1.57
CA TRP A 72 3.19 -1.21 -2.05
C TRP A 72 2.05 -0.97 -3.02
N PHE A 73 1.61 -2.01 -3.74
CA PHE A 73 0.39 -1.95 -4.54
C PHE A 73 -0.84 -1.89 -3.63
N ASP A 74 -0.93 -2.76 -2.62
CA ASP A 74 -2.03 -2.72 -1.65
C ASP A 74 -2.20 -1.34 -1.03
N SER A 75 -1.10 -0.77 -0.53
CA SER A 75 -1.12 0.57 0.07
C SER A 75 -1.36 1.69 -0.94
N GLY A 76 -0.85 1.53 -2.16
CA GLY A 76 -1.04 2.47 -3.25
C GLY A 76 -2.49 2.65 -3.65
N CYS A 77 -3.28 1.56 -3.60
CA CYS A 77 -4.72 1.57 -3.89
C CYS A 77 -5.59 2.29 -2.83
N THR A 78 -5.02 2.84 -1.76
CA THR A 78 -5.78 3.51 -0.67
C THR A 78 -6.73 4.58 -1.20
N HIS A 79 -6.35 5.30 -2.24
CA HIS A 79 -7.23 6.28 -2.87
C HIS A 79 -8.54 5.68 -3.38
N ALA A 80 -8.52 4.43 -3.87
CA ALA A 80 -9.68 3.75 -4.43
C ALA A 80 -10.61 3.18 -3.36
N PHE A 81 -10.06 2.48 -2.36
CA PHE A 81 -10.89 1.80 -1.37
C PHE A 81 -11.16 2.61 -0.09
N VAL A 82 -10.49 3.74 0.09
CA VAL A 82 -10.76 4.66 1.22
C VAL A 82 -11.36 5.97 0.70
N LEU A 83 -10.62 6.76 -0.09
CA LEU A 83 -11.04 8.12 -0.44
C LEU A 83 -12.30 8.14 -1.30
N GLU A 84 -12.38 7.27 -2.31
CA GLU A 84 -13.56 7.20 -3.20
C GLU A 84 -14.78 6.54 -2.55
N LYS A 85 -14.60 5.73 -1.52
CA LYS A 85 -15.69 4.96 -0.89
C LYS A 85 -16.32 5.63 0.31
N ARG A 86 -15.62 6.55 0.97
CA ARG A 86 -16.11 7.21 2.16
C ARG A 86 -16.71 8.56 1.83
N GLU A 87 -17.97 8.77 2.23
CA GLU A 87 -18.71 10.01 1.99
C GLU A 87 -18.13 11.23 2.73
N ASP A 88 -17.42 11.00 3.83
CA ASP A 88 -16.77 12.05 4.63
C ASP A 88 -15.36 12.42 4.11
N LEU A 89 -14.89 11.77 3.06
CA LEU A 89 -13.60 12.02 2.42
C LEU A 89 -13.79 12.45 0.96
N GLN A 90 -12.70 12.94 0.38
CA GLN A 90 -12.70 13.33 -1.03
C GLN A 90 -11.57 12.65 -1.80
N TRP A 91 -11.83 12.38 -3.07
CA TRP A 91 -10.81 12.00 -4.06
C TRP A 91 -10.79 13.05 -5.19
N PRO A 92 -9.61 13.51 -5.62
CA PRO A 92 -8.29 13.24 -5.05
C PRO A 92 -8.10 13.84 -3.65
N ALA A 93 -7.13 13.32 -2.90
CA ALA A 93 -6.76 13.87 -1.60
C ALA A 93 -6.27 15.32 -1.75
N SER A 94 -6.58 16.20 -0.82
CA SER A 94 -6.03 17.56 -0.81
C SER A 94 -4.51 17.56 -0.72
N MET A 95 -3.96 16.63 0.07
CA MET A 95 -2.52 16.52 0.29
C MET A 95 -2.13 15.08 0.68
N TYR A 96 -1.03 14.58 0.09
CA TYR A 96 -0.27 13.44 0.61
C TYR A 96 0.90 13.98 1.42
N LEU A 97 1.05 13.49 2.66
CA LEU A 97 2.06 13.97 3.59
C LEU A 97 2.84 12.77 4.14
N GLU A 98 4.12 12.67 3.80
CA GLU A 98 5.04 11.63 4.25
C GLU A 98 6.50 12.07 4.13
N GLY A 99 7.41 11.23 4.61
CA GLY A 99 8.85 11.43 4.42
C GLY A 99 9.30 11.34 2.98
N SER A 100 10.45 11.90 2.69
CA SER A 100 11.03 11.96 1.33
C SER A 100 11.35 10.59 0.72
N ASP A 101 11.48 9.53 1.53
CA ASP A 101 11.66 8.15 1.08
C ASP A 101 10.45 7.61 0.31
N GLN A 102 9.25 8.17 0.56
CA GLN A 102 8.03 7.73 -0.10
C GLN A 102 7.94 8.13 -1.59
N HIS A 103 8.85 8.95 -2.09
CA HIS A 103 9.03 9.13 -3.54
C HIS A 103 9.45 7.84 -4.26
N ARG A 104 10.01 6.86 -3.53
CA ARG A 104 10.30 5.50 -4.02
C ARG A 104 9.47 4.43 -3.28
N GLY A 105 8.33 4.77 -2.75
CA GLY A 105 7.44 3.91 -2.00
C GLY A 105 5.99 4.26 -2.28
N TRP A 106 5.26 4.67 -1.26
CA TRP A 106 3.82 4.89 -1.34
C TRP A 106 3.40 5.99 -2.33
N PHE A 107 4.09 7.13 -2.38
CA PHE A 107 3.77 8.17 -3.38
C PHE A 107 3.88 7.63 -4.80
N HIS A 108 4.92 6.84 -5.07
CA HIS A 108 5.17 6.30 -6.40
C HIS A 108 4.11 5.26 -6.81
N SER A 109 3.83 4.26 -5.96
CA SER A 109 2.84 3.23 -6.28
C SER A 109 1.45 3.84 -6.45
N SER A 110 1.02 4.69 -5.51
CA SER A 110 -0.28 5.35 -5.56
C SER A 110 -0.45 6.24 -6.80
N LEU A 111 0.62 6.98 -7.19
CA LEU A 111 0.62 7.79 -8.41
C LEU A 111 0.41 6.93 -9.67
N LEU A 112 1.19 5.86 -9.82
CA LEU A 112 1.12 4.98 -10.99
C LEU A 112 -0.25 4.30 -11.11
N GLU A 113 -0.78 3.81 -9.99
CA GLU A 113 -2.08 3.14 -9.94
C GLU A 113 -3.22 4.09 -10.26
N SER A 114 -3.23 5.29 -9.68
CA SER A 114 -4.25 6.28 -9.96
C SER A 114 -4.16 6.80 -11.39
N CYS A 115 -2.97 7.10 -11.88
CA CYS A 115 -2.80 7.52 -13.27
C CYS A 115 -3.22 6.43 -14.27
N GLY A 116 -2.88 5.16 -13.99
CA GLY A 116 -3.25 4.04 -14.85
C GLY A 116 -4.73 3.72 -14.88
N THR A 117 -5.46 3.99 -13.81
CA THR A 117 -6.87 3.61 -13.64
C THR A 117 -7.85 4.79 -13.70
N ARG A 118 -7.42 6.02 -13.39
CA ARG A 118 -8.24 7.25 -13.34
C ARG A 118 -7.71 8.38 -14.20
N GLY A 119 -6.51 8.22 -14.81
CA GLY A 119 -5.91 9.22 -15.69
C GLY A 119 -5.35 10.46 -14.97
N ARG A 120 -5.26 10.46 -13.62
CA ARG A 120 -4.72 11.57 -12.84
C ARG A 120 -4.07 11.11 -11.55
N ALA A 121 -3.29 12.00 -10.92
CA ALA A 121 -2.73 11.77 -9.59
C ALA A 121 -3.84 11.65 -8.52
N PRO A 122 -3.63 10.84 -7.47
CA PRO A 122 -4.61 10.65 -6.39
C PRO A 122 -4.63 11.80 -5.37
N TYR A 123 -3.85 12.83 -5.59
CA TYR A 123 -3.68 14.01 -4.71
C TYR A 123 -3.60 15.31 -5.52
N GLU A 124 -3.89 16.41 -4.85
CA GLU A 124 -3.68 17.76 -5.39
C GLU A 124 -2.27 18.28 -5.07
N SER A 125 -1.72 17.91 -3.92
CA SER A 125 -0.40 18.34 -3.47
C SER A 125 0.34 17.25 -2.71
N ILE A 126 1.66 17.37 -2.66
CA ILE A 126 2.53 16.56 -1.80
C ILE A 126 3.27 17.48 -0.84
N LEU A 127 3.28 17.13 0.44
CA LEU A 127 4.21 17.66 1.41
C LEU A 127 5.18 16.55 1.82
N SER A 128 6.46 16.76 1.54
CA SER A 128 7.52 15.81 1.86
C SER A 128 8.40 16.39 2.95
N HIS A 129 8.59 15.66 4.05
CA HIS A 129 9.40 16.09 5.19
C HIS A 129 10.71 15.30 5.30
N GLY A 130 11.67 15.84 6.05
CA GLY A 130 12.90 15.16 6.42
C GLY A 130 12.70 14.07 7.48
N PHE A 131 13.80 13.48 7.92
CA PHE A 131 13.79 12.41 8.94
C PHE A 131 14.16 12.96 10.32
N VAL A 132 13.79 12.20 11.35
CA VAL A 132 14.36 12.38 12.68
C VAL A 132 15.64 11.54 12.76
N VAL A 133 16.75 12.21 13.03
CA VAL A 133 18.09 11.63 13.10
C VAL A 133 18.67 11.81 14.50
N ASP A 134 19.73 11.09 14.83
CA ASP A 134 20.42 11.25 16.13
C ASP A 134 21.13 12.62 16.25
N GLY A 135 21.67 12.93 17.42
CA GLY A 135 22.37 14.20 17.66
C GLY A 135 23.57 14.43 16.72
N LYS A 136 24.10 13.38 16.11
CA LYS A 136 25.20 13.46 15.12
C LYS A 136 24.69 13.59 13.68
N GLY A 137 23.38 13.59 13.46
CA GLY A 137 22.75 13.62 12.14
C GLY A 137 22.75 12.27 11.43
N LEU A 138 22.89 11.17 12.13
CA LEU A 138 22.86 9.84 11.56
C LEU A 138 21.48 9.20 11.71
N LYS A 139 21.09 8.40 10.71
CA LYS A 139 19.86 7.62 10.75
C LYS A 139 19.85 6.71 11.99
N MET A 140 18.80 6.80 12.77
CA MET A 140 18.60 5.95 13.93
C MET A 140 18.28 4.51 13.52
N SER A 141 18.95 3.53 14.12
CA SER A 141 18.64 2.11 13.92
C SER A 141 18.96 1.30 15.18
N LYS A 142 18.18 0.23 15.39
CA LYS A 142 18.40 -0.68 16.52
C LYS A 142 19.78 -1.36 16.48
N SER A 143 20.28 -1.65 15.29
CA SER A 143 21.59 -2.29 15.10
C SER A 143 22.77 -1.38 15.45
N VAL A 144 22.62 -0.06 15.28
CA VAL A 144 23.64 0.93 15.66
C VAL A 144 23.50 1.33 17.13
N GLY A 145 22.33 1.11 17.75
CA GLY A 145 22.08 1.44 19.15
C GLY A 145 21.90 2.94 19.42
N ASN A 146 21.62 3.73 18.37
CA ASN A 146 21.43 5.18 18.47
C ASN A 146 19.96 5.59 18.41
N VAL A 147 19.04 4.66 18.68
CA VAL A 147 17.59 4.95 18.69
C VAL A 147 17.21 5.67 19.97
N MET A 148 16.63 6.84 19.84
CA MET A 148 15.94 7.52 20.93
C MET A 148 14.46 7.14 20.88
N ALA A 149 14.03 6.31 21.83
CA ALA A 149 12.64 5.88 21.90
C ALA A 149 11.77 6.99 22.52
N PRO A 150 10.58 7.28 21.94
CA PRO A 150 9.66 8.25 22.52
C PRO A 150 9.31 7.96 23.99
N GLU A 151 9.22 6.68 24.36
CA GLU A 151 8.91 6.24 25.72
C GLU A 151 9.91 6.75 26.77
N ASP A 152 11.18 6.88 26.43
CA ASP A 152 12.22 7.37 27.34
C ASP A 152 12.06 8.87 27.58
N ILE A 153 11.69 9.61 26.54
CA ILE A 153 11.39 11.05 26.65
C ILE A 153 10.10 11.26 27.44
N LEU A 154 9.07 10.45 27.18
CA LEU A 154 7.79 10.52 27.89
C LEU A 154 7.96 10.30 29.38
N LYS A 155 8.78 9.32 29.79
CA LYS A 155 9.06 9.05 31.20
C LYS A 155 9.79 10.19 31.89
N LYS A 156 10.71 10.86 31.19
CA LYS A 156 11.58 11.87 31.76
C LYS A 156 10.98 13.29 31.74
N TYR A 157 10.29 13.62 30.65
CA TYR A 157 9.87 15.00 30.38
C TYR A 157 8.35 15.17 30.11
N GLY A 158 7.64 14.07 29.93
CA GLY A 158 6.22 14.09 29.56
C GLY A 158 5.97 14.30 28.06
N ALA A 159 4.71 14.08 27.66
CA ALA A 159 4.31 14.11 26.26
C ALA A 159 4.34 15.52 25.64
N ASP A 160 4.08 16.54 26.45
CA ASP A 160 3.96 17.91 25.94
C ASP A 160 5.31 18.46 25.44
N ILE A 161 6.41 17.99 25.97
CA ILE A 161 7.73 18.36 25.47
C ILE A 161 7.94 17.86 24.03
N LEU A 162 7.54 16.62 23.72
CA LEU A 162 7.60 16.12 22.35
C LEU A 162 6.65 16.88 21.41
N ARG A 163 5.45 17.19 21.86
CA ARG A 163 4.48 17.98 21.07
C ARG A 163 5.01 19.38 20.75
N ILE A 164 5.57 20.06 21.73
CA ILE A 164 6.18 21.39 21.55
C ILE A 164 7.38 21.31 20.62
N TRP A 165 8.24 20.31 20.80
CA TRP A 165 9.39 20.09 19.92
C TRP A 165 8.97 19.90 18.46
N VAL A 166 7.99 19.03 18.19
CA VAL A 166 7.44 18.83 16.84
C VAL A 166 6.85 20.13 16.30
N ALA A 167 6.02 20.84 17.08
CA ALA A 167 5.37 22.06 16.65
C ALA A 167 6.35 23.22 16.37
N SER A 168 7.51 23.23 17.02
CA SER A 168 8.57 24.23 16.83
C SER A 168 9.59 23.90 15.76
N SER A 169 9.56 22.68 15.23
CA SER A 169 10.58 22.16 14.32
C SER A 169 10.34 22.62 12.88
N ASN A 170 11.43 22.88 12.15
CA ASN A 170 11.38 23.03 10.70
C ASN A 170 11.50 21.64 10.06
N TYR A 171 10.42 21.14 9.47
CA TYR A 171 10.34 19.81 8.87
C TYR A 171 10.89 19.72 7.43
N GLU A 172 11.33 20.83 6.84
CA GLU A 172 11.93 20.83 5.50
C GLU A 172 13.28 20.11 5.47
N GLU A 173 13.95 20.03 6.63
CA GLU A 173 15.23 19.36 6.81
C GLU A 173 15.12 18.22 7.83
N ASP A 174 16.18 17.41 7.92
CA ASP A 174 16.29 16.39 8.95
C ASP A 174 16.36 17.00 10.35
N LEU A 175 15.56 16.48 11.26
CA LEU A 175 15.49 16.95 12.65
C LEU A 175 16.42 16.13 13.53
N ARG A 176 17.33 16.80 14.22
CA ARG A 176 18.19 16.14 15.20
C ARG A 176 17.49 16.06 16.55
N ILE A 177 17.54 14.86 17.14
CA ILE A 177 17.05 14.63 18.49
C ILE A 177 18.20 14.08 19.36
N ASP A 178 18.39 14.71 20.52
CA ASP A 178 19.36 14.32 21.54
C ASP A 178 18.84 14.75 22.92
N TYR A 179 19.43 14.19 24.01
CA TYR A 179 19.05 14.51 25.39
C TYR A 179 19.64 15.82 25.87
#